data_baf8ba7a04f67cb2af74bf2dda1ef43d
#
_entry.id   baf8ba7a04f67cb2af74bf2dda1ef43d
#
_cell.length_a   1.000
_cell.length_b   1.000
_cell.length_c   1.000
_cell.angle_alpha   90.00
_cell.angle_beta   90.00
_cell.angle_gamma   90.00
#
_symmetry.space_group_name_H-M   'P 1'
#
loop_
_entity.id
_entity.type
_entity.pdbx_description
1 polymer ?
#
loop_
_entity_poly.entity_id
_entity_poly.type
_entity_poly.pdbx_seq_one_letter_code
_entity_poly.pdbx_strand_id
1 'polypeptide(L)'
;MVMCRLRRGFALQHLSHLFGVATSTVSRMFTAWVSFMYLKFAQINIWPSREAVTKTMPEVFKDKYLSTRVIIDCTEIKCEMPSSLLLNTELFSSYKNHTTLKGLIGIAPNGAVTFISPL
;
A
#
# COMPACT_ATOMS: atom_id res chain seq x y z
N MET A 1 -2.04 15.86 -9.88
CA MET A 1 -3.36 15.19 -9.98
C MET A 1 -3.35 13.78 -9.41
N VAL A 2 -2.59 12.81 -9.94
CA VAL A 2 -2.57 11.41 -9.47
C VAL A 2 -2.20 11.30 -7.98
N MET A 3 -1.09 11.91 -7.56
CA MET A 3 -0.66 11.93 -6.16
C MET A 3 -1.68 12.58 -5.22
N CYS A 4 -2.41 13.61 -5.69
CA CYS A 4 -3.50 14.21 -4.91
C CYS A 4 -4.62 13.20 -4.64
N ARG A 5 -5.00 12.40 -5.66
CA ARG A 5 -5.99 11.35 -5.48
C ARG A 5 -5.51 10.25 -4.53
N LEU A 6 -4.30 9.75 -4.72
CA LEU A 6 -3.72 8.70 -3.85
C LEU A 6 -3.61 9.17 -2.40
N ARG A 7 -3.20 10.42 -2.17
CA ARG A 7 -2.98 10.95 -0.82
C ARG A 7 -4.25 11.41 -0.12
N ARG A 8 -5.21 12.01 -0.86
CA ARG A 8 -6.38 12.71 -0.32
C ARG A 8 -7.71 12.02 -0.63
N GLY A 9 -7.73 11.03 -1.52
CA GLY A 9 -8.96 10.36 -1.93
C GLY A 9 -9.93 11.23 -2.72
N PHE A 10 -9.47 12.33 -3.34
CA PHE A 10 -10.34 13.24 -4.07
C PHE A 10 -11.14 12.54 -5.16
N ALA A 11 -12.44 12.89 -5.25
CA ALA A 11 -13.32 12.40 -6.31
C ALA A 11 -12.82 12.86 -7.70
N LEU A 12 -13.11 12.08 -8.74
CA LEU A 12 -12.69 12.40 -10.10
C LEU A 12 -13.25 13.74 -10.58
N GLN A 13 -14.50 14.06 -10.22
CA GLN A 13 -15.12 15.34 -10.55
C GLN A 13 -14.40 16.52 -9.89
N HIS A 14 -13.99 16.38 -8.63
CA HIS A 14 -13.24 17.43 -7.94
C HIS A 14 -11.90 17.69 -8.63
N LEU A 15 -11.19 16.64 -9.01
CA LEU A 15 -9.93 16.77 -9.75
C LEU A 15 -10.13 17.34 -11.16
N SER A 16 -11.23 16.99 -11.83
CA SER A 16 -11.63 17.54 -13.12
C SER A 16 -11.77 19.06 -13.05
N HIS A 17 -12.49 19.56 -12.06
CA HIS A 17 -12.67 21.00 -11.85
C HIS A 17 -11.35 21.68 -11.44
N LEU A 18 -10.58 21.09 -10.54
CA LEU A 18 -9.33 21.68 -10.05
C LEU A 18 -8.27 21.83 -11.15
N PHE A 19 -8.22 20.88 -12.07
CA PHE A 19 -7.21 20.85 -13.15
C PHE A 19 -7.75 21.28 -14.53
N GLY A 20 -9.01 21.67 -14.63
CA GLY A 20 -9.62 22.16 -15.86
C GLY A 20 -9.69 21.12 -16.99
N VAL A 21 -9.85 19.83 -16.67
CA VAL A 21 -9.88 18.71 -17.65
C VAL A 21 -11.12 17.85 -17.46
N ALA A 22 -11.57 17.17 -18.52
CA ALA A 22 -12.73 16.30 -18.45
C ALA A 22 -12.53 15.15 -17.44
N THR A 23 -13.58 14.75 -16.72
CA THR A 23 -13.55 13.64 -15.73
C THR A 23 -13.06 12.33 -16.34
N SER A 24 -13.45 12.04 -17.58
CA SER A 24 -12.95 10.86 -18.31
C SER A 24 -11.43 10.91 -18.55
N THR A 25 -10.88 12.10 -18.79
CA THR A 25 -9.43 12.31 -18.94
C THR A 25 -8.73 12.06 -17.59
N VAL A 26 -9.28 12.59 -16.49
CA VAL A 26 -8.74 12.31 -15.14
C VAL A 26 -8.71 10.81 -14.86
N SER A 27 -9.79 10.09 -15.15
CA SER A 27 -9.88 8.64 -14.96
C SER A 27 -8.80 7.88 -15.75
N ARG A 28 -8.69 8.17 -17.05
CA ARG A 28 -7.68 7.52 -17.91
C ARG A 28 -6.26 7.81 -17.45
N MET A 29 -5.95 9.06 -17.14
CA MET A 29 -4.63 9.45 -16.64
C MET A 29 -4.33 8.77 -15.29
N PHE A 30 -5.30 8.72 -14.39
CA PHE A 30 -5.11 8.06 -13.10
C PHE A 30 -4.78 6.58 -13.28
N THR A 31 -5.58 5.84 -14.06
CA THR A 31 -5.36 4.42 -14.33
C THR A 31 -4.01 4.18 -15.00
N ALA A 32 -3.67 4.95 -16.03
CA ALA A 32 -2.39 4.81 -16.74
C ALA A 32 -1.19 5.04 -15.81
N TRP A 33 -1.23 6.08 -14.98
CA TRP A 33 -0.15 6.37 -14.04
C TRP A 33 -0.03 5.34 -12.92
N VAL A 34 -1.15 4.86 -12.36
CA VAL A 34 -1.11 3.80 -11.33
C VAL A 34 -0.53 2.52 -11.91
N SER A 35 -0.96 2.12 -13.12
CA SER A 35 -0.41 0.94 -13.81
C SER A 35 1.09 1.11 -14.11
N PHE A 36 1.51 2.28 -14.59
CA PHE A 36 2.92 2.57 -14.83
C PHE A 36 3.75 2.47 -13.54
N MET A 37 3.29 3.11 -12.46
CA MET A 37 3.97 3.06 -11.16
C MET A 37 4.05 1.63 -10.63
N TYR A 38 2.98 0.87 -10.72
CA TYR A 38 2.97 -0.54 -10.33
C TYR A 38 4.07 -1.34 -11.04
N LEU A 39 4.13 -1.25 -12.38
CA LEU A 39 5.15 -1.94 -13.17
C LEU A 39 6.58 -1.47 -12.84
N LYS A 40 6.77 -0.18 -12.60
CA LYS A 40 8.09 0.37 -12.27
C LYS A 40 8.53 0.01 -10.86
N PHE A 41 7.65 0.11 -9.88
CA PHE A 41 7.98 -0.23 -8.49
C PHE A 41 8.19 -1.73 -8.28
N ALA A 42 7.48 -2.59 -9.03
CA ALA A 42 7.72 -4.03 -9.01
C ALA A 42 9.14 -4.44 -9.43
N GLN A 43 9.85 -3.58 -10.16
CA GLN A 43 11.24 -3.81 -10.58
C GLN A 43 12.28 -3.42 -9.51
N ILE A 44 11.85 -2.71 -8.47
CA ILE A 44 12.75 -2.22 -7.41
C ILE A 44 12.86 -3.28 -6.33
N ASN A 45 14.08 -3.76 -6.11
CA ASN A 45 14.34 -4.62 -4.97
C ASN A 45 14.40 -3.76 -3.70
N ILE A 46 13.31 -3.76 -2.93
CA ILE A 46 13.21 -3.02 -1.66
C ILE A 46 13.69 -3.83 -0.44
N TRP A 47 14.08 -5.12 -0.64
CA TRP A 47 14.58 -5.96 0.45
C TRP A 47 16.04 -5.62 0.78
N PRO A 48 16.33 -5.03 1.95
CA PRO A 48 17.68 -4.59 2.29
C PRO A 48 18.59 -5.75 2.69
N SER A 49 19.90 -5.58 2.54
CA SER A 49 20.88 -6.47 3.14
C SER A 49 20.84 -6.40 4.68
N ARG A 50 21.29 -7.46 5.34
CA ARG A 50 21.36 -7.47 6.82
C ARG A 50 22.25 -6.35 7.36
N GLU A 51 23.35 -6.10 6.70
CA GLU A 51 24.29 -5.03 7.05
C GLU A 51 23.63 -3.64 6.97
N ALA A 52 22.87 -3.38 5.90
CA ALA A 52 22.12 -2.13 5.75
C ALA A 52 21.11 -1.94 6.88
N VAL A 53 20.36 -2.99 7.25
CA VAL A 53 19.40 -2.94 8.39
C VAL A 53 20.13 -2.63 9.68
N THR A 54 21.22 -3.34 9.99
CA THR A 54 21.99 -3.13 11.24
C THR A 54 22.59 -1.73 11.30
N LYS A 55 23.13 -1.23 10.18
CA LYS A 55 23.74 0.11 10.11
C LYS A 55 22.72 1.24 10.39
N THR A 56 21.48 1.06 9.91
CA THR A 56 20.41 2.07 10.03
C THR A 56 19.47 1.81 11.21
N MET A 57 19.74 0.78 11.99
CA MET A 57 18.90 0.39 13.13
C MET A 57 18.99 1.44 14.25
N PRO A 58 17.84 1.89 14.79
CA PRO A 58 17.81 2.77 15.96
C PRO A 58 18.46 2.11 17.20
N GLU A 59 19.11 2.90 18.05
CA GLU A 59 19.80 2.39 19.24
C GLU A 59 18.88 1.57 20.16
N VAL A 60 17.64 2.02 20.34
CA VAL A 60 16.64 1.30 21.16
C VAL A 60 16.39 -0.12 20.67
N PHE A 61 16.49 -0.37 19.35
CA PHE A 61 16.37 -1.72 18.79
C PHE A 61 17.67 -2.52 18.93
N LYS A 62 18.83 -1.86 18.87
CA LYS A 62 20.14 -2.53 19.01
C LYS A 62 20.31 -3.19 20.37
N ASP A 63 19.83 -2.56 21.43
CA ASP A 63 19.97 -3.07 22.79
C ASP A 63 19.20 -4.37 23.03
N LYS A 64 17.99 -4.49 22.48
CA LYS A 64 17.09 -5.61 22.79
C LYS A 64 16.76 -6.51 21.62
N TYR A 65 16.84 -5.99 20.40
CA TYR A 65 16.31 -6.64 19.19
C TYR A 65 17.29 -6.60 18.03
N LEU A 66 18.59 -6.70 18.29
CA LEU A 66 19.65 -6.63 17.26
C LEU A 66 19.46 -7.63 16.10
N SER A 67 18.84 -8.76 16.37
CA SER A 67 18.58 -9.80 15.35
C SER A 67 17.35 -9.47 14.48
N THR A 68 16.54 -8.48 14.82
CA THR A 68 15.34 -8.11 14.06
C THR A 68 15.73 -7.59 12.68
N ARG A 69 15.16 -8.19 11.65
CA ARG A 69 15.37 -7.80 10.26
C ARG A 69 14.16 -7.06 9.68
N VAL A 70 12.99 -7.53 10.02
CA VAL A 70 11.72 -7.03 9.51
C VAL A 70 10.64 -7.18 10.58
N ILE A 71 9.76 -6.22 10.64
CA ILE A 71 8.52 -6.24 11.44
C ILE A 71 7.39 -6.36 10.43
N ILE A 72 6.57 -7.39 10.56
CA ILE A 72 5.49 -7.69 9.62
C ILE A 72 4.16 -7.36 10.27
N ASP A 73 3.32 -6.64 9.55
CA ASP A 73 1.95 -6.34 9.95
C ASP A 73 0.98 -6.62 8.80
N CYS A 74 -0.26 -6.96 9.16
CA CYS A 74 -1.32 -7.18 8.19
C CYS A 74 -2.16 -5.91 8.05
N THR A 75 -2.12 -5.32 6.87
CA THR A 75 -2.96 -4.16 6.53
C THR A 75 -4.22 -4.64 5.82
N GLU A 76 -5.37 -4.16 6.28
CA GLU A 76 -6.67 -4.44 5.68
C GLU A 76 -7.20 -3.20 4.95
N ILE A 77 -7.45 -3.35 3.66
CA ILE A 77 -8.05 -2.30 2.82
C ILE A 77 -9.52 -2.60 2.65
N LYS A 78 -10.39 -1.71 3.12
CA LYS A 78 -11.84 -1.86 2.95
C LYS A 78 -12.20 -1.81 1.47
N CYS A 79 -13.03 -2.73 1.04
CA CYS A 79 -13.58 -2.77 -0.31
C CYS A 79 -15.10 -2.87 -0.28
N GLU A 80 -15.74 -2.57 -1.41
CA GLU A 80 -17.16 -2.78 -1.57
C GLU A 80 -17.49 -4.27 -1.50
N MET A 81 -18.67 -4.58 -0.98
CA MET A 81 -19.15 -5.95 -0.88
C MET A 81 -19.35 -6.53 -2.29
N PRO A 82 -18.64 -7.62 -2.65
CA PRO A 82 -18.85 -8.26 -3.93
C PRO A 82 -20.24 -8.88 -4.01
N SER A 83 -20.82 -8.89 -5.21
CA SER A 83 -22.13 -9.54 -5.45
C SER A 83 -22.08 -11.06 -5.36
N SER A 84 -20.90 -11.66 -5.47
CA SER A 84 -20.67 -13.09 -5.27
C SER A 84 -20.66 -13.43 -3.78
N LEU A 85 -21.55 -14.33 -3.35
CA LEU A 85 -21.64 -14.78 -1.97
C LEU A 85 -20.36 -15.46 -1.49
N LEU A 86 -19.72 -16.22 -2.37
CA LEU A 86 -18.46 -16.92 -2.09
C LEU A 86 -17.34 -15.91 -1.82
N LEU A 87 -17.13 -14.96 -2.73
CA LEU A 87 -16.11 -13.93 -2.56
C LEU A 87 -16.38 -13.06 -1.33
N ASN A 88 -17.64 -12.76 -1.04
CA ASN A 88 -17.98 -12.01 0.16
C ASN A 88 -17.60 -12.77 1.43
N THR A 89 -17.82 -14.08 1.48
CA THR A 89 -17.42 -14.91 2.62
C THR A 89 -15.90 -14.97 2.79
N GLU A 90 -15.15 -15.07 1.68
CA GLU A 90 -13.69 -15.14 1.72
C GLU A 90 -13.03 -13.79 2.13
N LEU A 91 -13.61 -12.68 1.68
CA LEU A 91 -13.08 -11.35 1.92
C LEU A 91 -13.60 -10.69 3.22
N PHE A 92 -14.59 -11.32 3.88
CA PHE A 92 -15.16 -10.76 5.09
C PHE A 92 -14.20 -10.87 6.28
N SER A 93 -13.86 -9.75 6.89
CA SER A 93 -13.08 -9.67 8.11
C SER A 93 -14.00 -9.55 9.31
N SER A 94 -14.10 -10.63 10.11
CA SER A 94 -14.88 -10.62 11.35
C SER A 94 -14.34 -9.60 12.36
N TYR A 95 -13.02 -9.37 12.36
CA TYR A 95 -12.38 -8.38 13.23
C TYR A 95 -12.77 -6.94 12.87
N LYS A 96 -12.87 -6.61 11.59
CA LYS A 96 -13.25 -5.27 11.11
C LYS A 96 -14.75 -5.14 10.86
N ASN A 97 -15.50 -6.24 10.91
CA ASN A 97 -16.91 -6.32 10.55
C ASN A 97 -17.21 -5.70 9.17
N HIS A 98 -16.34 -5.99 8.20
CA HIS A 98 -16.39 -5.41 6.87
C HIS A 98 -15.67 -6.30 5.85
N THR A 99 -16.02 -6.16 4.56
CA THR A 99 -15.29 -6.80 3.47
C THR A 99 -13.97 -6.08 3.24
N THR A 100 -12.85 -6.82 3.25
CA THR A 100 -11.50 -6.26 3.16
C THR A 100 -10.60 -7.10 2.27
N LEU A 101 -9.65 -6.44 1.62
CA LEU A 101 -8.47 -7.08 1.02
C LEU A 101 -7.33 -7.01 2.03
N LYS A 102 -6.62 -8.12 2.21
CA LYS A 102 -5.53 -8.24 3.19
C LYS A 102 -4.19 -8.23 2.48
N GLY A 103 -3.30 -7.37 2.93
CA GLY A 103 -1.92 -7.31 2.46
C GLY A 103 -0.94 -7.32 3.63
N LEU A 104 0.17 -8.03 3.49
CA LEU A 104 1.27 -7.97 4.43
C LEU A 104 2.23 -6.85 4.06
N ILE A 105 2.58 -6.05 5.05
CA ILE A 105 3.60 -5.00 4.92
C ILE A 105 4.73 -5.35 5.89
N GLY A 106 5.96 -5.39 5.39
CA GLY A 106 7.15 -5.53 6.19
C GLY A 106 7.90 -4.20 6.26
N ILE A 107 8.29 -3.80 7.46
CA ILE A 107 9.12 -2.62 7.70
C ILE A 107 10.42 -3.01 8.41
N ALA A 108 11.52 -2.36 8.03
CA ALA A 108 12.76 -2.49 8.77
C ALA A 108 12.66 -1.72 10.11
N PRO A 109 13.53 -2.01 11.11
CA PRO A 109 13.51 -1.32 12.40
C PRO A 109 13.64 0.21 12.33
N ASN A 110 14.18 0.76 11.25
CA ASN A 110 14.25 2.20 10.98
C ASN A 110 12.96 2.79 10.38
N GLY A 111 11.90 1.99 10.21
CA GLY A 111 10.62 2.39 9.63
C GLY A 111 10.53 2.35 8.11
N ALA A 112 11.59 1.96 7.39
CA ALA A 112 11.53 1.84 5.94
C ALA A 112 10.69 0.63 5.52
N VAL A 113 9.79 0.80 4.55
CA VAL A 113 9.03 -0.32 3.95
C VAL A 113 9.99 -1.17 3.12
N THR A 114 10.06 -2.46 3.42
CA THR A 114 11.00 -3.42 2.80
C THR A 114 10.31 -4.59 2.12
N PHE A 115 9.03 -4.78 2.40
CA PHE A 115 8.24 -5.85 1.81
C PHE A 115 6.78 -5.44 1.69
N ILE A 116 6.15 -5.79 0.58
CA ILE A 116 4.71 -5.65 0.33
C ILE A 116 4.26 -6.92 -0.37
N SER A 117 3.28 -7.63 0.21
CA SER A 117 2.68 -8.78 -0.47
C SER A 117 1.74 -8.34 -1.59
N PRO A 118 1.48 -9.18 -2.59
CA PRO A 118 0.27 -9.06 -3.39
C PRO A 118 -0.98 -9.09 -2.50
N LEU A 119 -2.05 -8.41 -2.96
CA LEU A 119 -3.38 -8.44 -2.33
C LEU A 119 -4.16 -9.68 -2.75
#